data_f2bdd9671ba0f88968965306e0758df9
#
_entry.id   f2bdd9671ba0f88968965306e0758df9
#
_cell.length_a   1.000
_cell.length_b   1.000
_cell.length_c   1.000
_cell.angle_alpha   90.00
_cell.angle_beta   90.00
_cell.angle_gamma   90.00
#
_symmetry.space_group_name_H-M   'P 1'
#
loop_
_entity.id
_entity.type
_entity.pdbx_description
1 polymer ?
#
loop_
_entity_poly.entity_id
_entity_poly.type
_entity_poly.pdbx_seq_one_letter_code
_entity_poly.pdbx_strand_id
1 'polypeptide(L)'
;IDLFKNKLLKFGSREISGYVIRENDLPYNSFYMLEAIGIFQTQEEIDNSPKQFSGEFKPGDLKYRDVNQDGVINNEDRTIIPGRFPKFEYSFNGNVSWKGIDLSFLFQGVQGRRIYTEGWGLEPFIQGAAPTLDYVKNRWTGPGTSNEYPRIYFGWEGTNPNRRPSTWFLQDASFLRLKNLTIGYTLPQSLLSKMNIEKIRLYFSGD
;
A
#
# COMPACT_ATOMS: atom_id res chain seq x y z
N ILE A 1 10.56 17.81 8.19
CA ILE A 1 10.86 16.52 7.49
C ILE A 1 11.38 15.56 8.54
N ASP A 2 10.75 14.40 8.67
CA ASP A 2 11.17 13.33 9.57
C ASP A 2 11.70 12.16 8.77
N LEU A 3 12.89 11.68 9.13
CA LEU A 3 13.56 10.54 8.50
C LEU A 3 13.50 9.34 9.42
N PHE A 4 13.01 8.22 8.90
CA PHE A 4 12.85 6.99 9.66
C PHE A 4 14.00 6.02 9.40
N LYS A 5 14.87 5.86 10.39
CA LYS A 5 16.00 4.90 10.40
C LYS A 5 15.96 4.06 11.68
N ASN A 6 14.87 3.30 11.85
CA ASN A 6 14.77 2.43 13.02
C ASN A 6 15.32 1.03 12.72
N LYS A 7 15.90 0.39 13.73
CA LYS A 7 16.26 -1.01 13.73
C LYS A 7 16.22 -1.58 15.15
N LEU A 8 15.92 -2.86 15.25
CA LEU A 8 16.05 -3.58 16.52
C LEU A 8 17.54 -3.78 16.84
N LEU A 9 17.99 -3.30 17.98
CA LEU A 9 19.37 -3.50 18.43
C LEU A 9 19.53 -4.81 19.20
N LYS A 10 18.53 -5.17 20.00
CA LYS A 10 18.52 -6.40 20.80
C LYS A 10 17.06 -6.88 20.92
N PHE A 11 16.81 -7.97 20.27
CA PHE A 11 15.56 -8.73 20.34
C PHE A 11 15.96 -10.17 20.64
N GLY A 12 15.21 -10.96 21.29
CA GLY A 12 15.61 -12.33 21.64
C GLY A 12 15.97 -13.21 20.42
N SER A 13 15.30 -14.33 20.26
CA SER A 13 15.42 -15.15 19.07
C SER A 13 14.62 -14.58 17.90
N ARG A 14 15.05 -14.86 16.66
CA ARG A 14 14.27 -14.58 15.45
C ARG A 14 12.83 -15.09 15.58
N GLU A 15 11.87 -14.23 15.34
CA GLU A 15 10.46 -14.54 15.40
C GLU A 15 9.77 -14.21 14.07
N ILE A 16 9.01 -15.15 13.52
CA ILE A 16 8.21 -14.97 12.31
C ILE A 16 6.75 -15.14 12.69
N SER A 17 5.92 -14.15 12.36
CA SER A 17 4.49 -14.16 12.62
C SER A 17 3.74 -13.70 11.37
N GLY A 18 3.06 -14.63 10.69
CA GLY A 18 2.38 -14.36 9.42
C GLY A 18 3.33 -13.82 8.35
N TYR A 19 3.16 -12.56 7.98
CA TYR A 19 3.93 -11.86 6.96
C TYR A 19 5.00 -10.90 7.52
N VAL A 20 5.31 -10.97 8.82
CA VAL A 20 6.32 -10.11 9.46
C VAL A 20 7.40 -10.91 10.16
N ILE A 21 8.57 -10.31 10.28
CA ILE A 21 9.72 -10.83 11.00
C ILE A 21 10.22 -9.82 12.02
N ARG A 22 10.66 -10.32 13.17
CA ARG A 22 11.38 -9.58 14.20
C ARG A 22 12.75 -10.22 14.37
N GLU A 23 13.77 -9.48 14.04
CA GLU A 23 15.16 -9.93 14.09
C GLU A 23 16.07 -8.72 14.33
N ASN A 24 17.22 -8.96 14.94
CA ASN A 24 18.22 -7.91 15.15
C ASN A 24 18.64 -7.29 13.81
N ASP A 25 18.99 -6.02 13.86
CA ASP A 25 19.42 -5.19 12.72
C ASP A 25 18.34 -4.89 11.68
N LEU A 26 17.13 -5.41 11.84
CA LEU A 26 15.97 -5.08 11.02
C LEU A 26 15.05 -4.04 11.69
N PRO A 27 14.29 -3.25 10.91
CA PRO A 27 13.19 -2.47 11.45
C PRO A 27 12.17 -3.38 12.14
N TYR A 28 11.56 -2.88 13.21
CA TYR A 28 10.54 -3.64 13.94
C TYR A 28 9.37 -4.09 13.05
N ASN A 29 8.99 -5.37 13.13
CA ASN A 29 7.95 -5.96 12.29
C ASN A 29 8.19 -5.75 10.79
N SER A 30 9.40 -5.95 10.30
CA SER A 30 9.69 -5.90 8.86
C SER A 30 8.82 -6.90 8.10
N PHE A 31 8.40 -6.54 6.90
CA PHE A 31 7.71 -7.48 6.02
C PHE A 31 8.65 -8.64 5.64
N TYR A 32 8.14 -9.87 5.75
CA TYR A 32 8.86 -11.10 5.41
C TYR A 32 7.91 -12.04 4.68
N MET A 33 8.03 -12.10 3.38
CA MET A 33 7.07 -12.77 2.52
C MET A 33 7.67 -13.19 1.19
N LEU A 34 6.88 -13.94 0.41
CA LEU A 34 7.24 -14.33 -0.94
C LEU A 34 7.18 -13.14 -1.89
N GLU A 35 8.03 -13.14 -2.90
CA GLU A 35 7.94 -12.17 -3.99
C GLU A 35 7.03 -12.73 -5.10
N ALA A 36 5.85 -12.14 -5.26
CA ALA A 36 4.98 -12.41 -6.41
C ALA A 36 5.56 -11.69 -7.64
N ILE A 37 5.82 -12.44 -8.71
CA ILE A 37 6.46 -11.96 -9.95
C ILE A 37 5.50 -11.95 -11.14
N GLY A 38 4.24 -12.29 -10.93
CA GLY A 38 3.21 -12.31 -11.98
C GLY A 38 2.16 -13.38 -11.74
N ILE A 39 1.44 -13.69 -12.80
CA ILE A 39 0.38 -14.69 -12.84
C ILE A 39 0.72 -15.69 -13.94
N PHE A 40 0.63 -16.97 -13.63
CA PHE A 40 0.81 -18.04 -14.65
C PHE A 40 -0.24 -17.91 -15.74
N GLN A 41 0.19 -17.83 -17.00
CA GLN A 41 -0.72 -17.68 -18.12
C GLN A 41 -1.12 -19.03 -18.72
N THR A 42 -0.22 -20.01 -18.73
CA THR A 42 -0.42 -21.33 -19.32
C THR A 42 0.07 -22.47 -18.43
N GLN A 43 -0.38 -23.69 -18.70
CA GLN A 43 0.14 -24.88 -18.02
C GLN A 43 1.62 -25.12 -18.33
N GLU A 44 2.03 -24.88 -19.57
CA GLU A 44 3.45 -25.00 -19.99
C GLU A 44 4.36 -24.08 -19.18
N GLU A 45 3.88 -22.86 -18.84
CA GLU A 45 4.63 -21.95 -17.98
C GLU A 45 4.79 -22.52 -16.56
N ILE A 46 3.79 -23.19 -16.02
CA ILE A 46 3.86 -23.86 -14.71
C ILE A 46 4.85 -25.02 -14.77
N ASP A 47 4.75 -25.86 -15.78
CA ASP A 47 5.58 -27.07 -15.95
C ASP A 47 7.07 -26.73 -16.11
N ASN A 48 7.38 -25.57 -16.69
CA ASN A 48 8.75 -25.05 -16.86
C ASN A 48 9.23 -24.15 -15.72
N SER A 49 8.41 -23.94 -14.68
CA SER A 49 8.78 -23.09 -13.53
C SER A 49 9.26 -23.94 -12.34
N PRO A 50 9.99 -23.36 -11.38
CA PRO A 50 10.27 -24.01 -10.10
C PRO A 50 8.99 -24.54 -9.47
N LYS A 51 9.09 -25.71 -8.85
CA LYS A 51 7.95 -26.39 -8.23
C LYS A 51 7.36 -25.49 -7.16
N GLN A 52 6.15 -25.04 -7.38
CA GLN A 52 5.44 -24.20 -6.40
C GLN A 52 4.97 -25.08 -5.24
N PHE A 53 4.97 -24.61 -4.03
CA PHE A 53 4.52 -25.27 -2.79
C PHE A 53 3.72 -26.58 -3.00
N SER A 54 3.54 -27.38 -1.99
CA SER A 54 2.61 -28.51 -2.05
C SER A 54 1.20 -28.02 -2.38
N GLY A 55 0.69 -28.38 -3.55
CA GLY A 55 -0.64 -28.01 -4.05
C GLY A 55 -0.69 -27.97 -5.56
N GLU A 56 -1.89 -28.01 -6.11
CA GLU A 56 -2.12 -27.96 -7.55
C GLU A 56 -2.19 -26.51 -8.00
N PHE A 57 -1.13 -26.01 -8.62
CA PHE A 57 -1.15 -24.72 -9.29
C PHE A 57 -1.77 -24.86 -10.68
N LYS A 58 -2.51 -23.85 -11.09
CA LYS A 58 -3.20 -23.80 -12.38
C LYS A 58 -2.96 -22.45 -13.05
N PRO A 59 -3.14 -22.34 -14.36
CA PRO A 59 -3.13 -21.05 -15.03
C PRO A 59 -4.07 -20.06 -14.33
N GLY A 60 -3.62 -18.84 -14.12
CA GLY A 60 -4.30 -17.80 -13.35
C GLY A 60 -3.86 -17.69 -11.89
N ASP A 61 -3.00 -18.55 -11.39
CA ASP A 61 -2.43 -18.48 -10.05
C ASP A 61 -1.19 -17.58 -10.02
N LEU A 62 -0.93 -17.01 -8.83
CA LEU A 62 0.26 -16.19 -8.59
C LEU A 62 1.53 -17.03 -8.78
N LYS A 63 2.50 -16.44 -9.46
CA LYS A 63 3.84 -16.97 -9.65
C LYS A 63 4.79 -16.32 -8.65
N TYR A 64 5.52 -17.13 -7.91
CA TYR A 64 6.48 -16.66 -6.92
C TYR A 64 7.92 -16.85 -7.40
N ARG A 65 8.82 -16.00 -6.88
CA ARG A 65 10.25 -16.06 -7.18
C ARG A 65 10.91 -17.17 -6.36
N ASP A 66 11.72 -17.98 -7.00
CA ASP A 66 12.70 -18.85 -6.38
C ASP A 66 13.94 -18.00 -6.04
N VAL A 67 14.10 -17.70 -4.76
CA VAL A 67 15.13 -16.76 -4.28
C VAL A 67 16.46 -17.49 -4.06
N ASN A 68 16.40 -18.70 -3.51
CA ASN A 68 17.56 -19.52 -3.22
C ASN A 68 18.02 -20.39 -4.41
N GLN A 69 17.21 -20.44 -5.50
CA GLN A 69 17.46 -21.16 -6.75
C GLN A 69 17.59 -22.68 -6.56
N ASP A 70 16.83 -23.24 -5.62
CA ASP A 70 16.82 -24.69 -5.36
C ASP A 70 15.79 -25.45 -6.22
N GLY A 71 15.02 -24.73 -7.04
CA GLY A 71 13.99 -25.29 -7.92
C GLY A 71 12.66 -25.57 -7.24
N VAL A 72 12.48 -25.14 -5.97
CA VAL A 72 11.27 -25.36 -5.19
C VAL A 72 10.87 -24.09 -4.44
N ILE A 73 9.68 -23.57 -4.68
CA ILE A 73 9.14 -22.42 -3.94
C ILE A 73 8.58 -22.89 -2.60
N ASN A 74 9.15 -22.37 -1.51
CA ASN A 74 8.74 -22.70 -0.15
C ASN A 74 8.96 -21.51 0.81
N ASN A 75 8.93 -21.73 2.13
CA ASN A 75 9.14 -20.66 3.10
C ASN A 75 10.58 -20.10 3.12
N GLU A 76 11.55 -20.80 2.53
CA GLU A 76 12.94 -20.35 2.43
C GLU A 76 13.11 -19.27 1.36
N ASP A 77 12.13 -19.12 0.44
CA ASP A 77 12.07 -18.06 -0.56
C ASP A 77 11.48 -16.76 -0.05
N ARG A 78 11.11 -16.69 1.21
CA ARG A 78 10.65 -15.43 1.79
C ARG A 78 11.81 -14.46 1.94
N THR A 79 11.57 -13.22 1.57
CA THR A 79 12.54 -12.14 1.65
C THR A 79 12.04 -10.99 2.52
N ILE A 80 12.99 -10.16 2.98
CA ILE A 80 12.68 -8.94 3.71
C ILE A 80 12.32 -7.85 2.70
N ILE A 81 11.07 -7.40 2.74
CA ILE A 81 10.58 -6.36 1.86
C ILE A 81 10.55 -5.02 2.62
N PRO A 82 11.22 -3.97 2.11
CA PRO A 82 11.22 -2.68 2.75
C PRO A 82 9.87 -1.96 2.63
N GLY A 83 9.66 -0.95 3.49
CA GLY A 83 8.52 -0.03 3.39
C GLY A 83 7.46 -0.20 4.47
N ARG A 84 7.69 -1.04 5.49
CA ARG A 84 6.81 -1.10 6.66
C ARG A 84 6.68 0.27 7.34
N PHE A 85 7.77 0.98 7.44
CA PHE A 85 7.83 2.38 7.87
C PHE A 85 8.13 3.26 6.66
N PRO A 86 7.63 4.50 6.62
CA PRO A 86 7.98 5.43 5.57
C PRO A 86 9.49 5.71 5.57
N LYS A 87 10.04 6.05 4.42
CA LYS A 87 11.42 6.54 4.33
C LYS A 87 11.51 7.92 4.95
N PHE A 88 10.52 8.77 4.68
CA PHE A 88 10.38 10.08 5.29
C PHE A 88 8.93 10.58 5.20
N GLU A 89 8.61 11.45 6.15
CA GLU A 89 7.39 12.25 6.15
C GLU A 89 7.77 13.73 6.04
N TYR A 90 6.92 14.49 5.38
CA TYR A 90 7.17 15.91 5.18
C TYR A 90 5.87 16.69 5.15
N SER A 91 5.98 17.95 5.55
CA SER A 91 4.92 18.92 5.39
C SER A 91 5.48 20.25 4.91
N PHE A 92 4.67 20.95 4.15
CA PHE A 92 4.96 22.29 3.69
C PHE A 92 3.73 23.16 3.93
N ASN A 93 3.92 24.23 4.72
CA ASN A 93 2.89 25.24 4.93
C ASN A 93 3.34 26.57 4.34
N GLY A 94 2.40 27.33 3.86
CA GLY A 94 2.63 28.67 3.34
C GLY A 94 1.49 29.60 3.65
N ASN A 95 1.83 30.87 3.87
CA ASN A 95 0.87 31.96 4.05
C ASN A 95 1.32 33.11 3.17
N VAL A 96 0.40 33.64 2.37
CA VAL A 96 0.64 34.79 1.52
C VAL A 96 -0.50 35.79 1.71
N SER A 97 -0.17 37.07 1.89
CA SER A 97 -1.14 38.14 2.00
C SER A 97 -0.79 39.27 1.03
N TRP A 98 -1.77 39.72 0.26
CA TRP A 98 -1.58 40.82 -0.67
C TRP A 98 -2.88 41.60 -0.90
N LYS A 99 -2.84 42.90 -0.65
CA LYS A 99 -3.98 43.83 -0.89
C LYS A 99 -5.33 43.34 -0.34
N GLY A 100 -5.31 42.81 0.88
CA GLY A 100 -6.52 42.30 1.56
C GLY A 100 -6.88 40.85 1.22
N ILE A 101 -6.25 40.22 0.23
CA ILE A 101 -6.37 38.80 -0.04
C ILE A 101 -5.35 38.08 0.83
N ASP A 102 -5.75 37.00 1.48
CA ASP A 102 -4.86 36.07 2.19
C ASP A 102 -5.10 34.65 1.74
N LEU A 103 -4.01 33.93 1.57
CA LEU A 103 -3.98 32.52 1.21
C LEU A 103 -3.14 31.78 2.23
N SER A 104 -3.68 30.72 2.80
CA SER A 104 -2.91 29.77 3.58
C SER A 104 -3.14 28.37 3.08
N PHE A 105 -2.10 27.57 3.10
CA PHE A 105 -2.17 26.16 2.67
C PHE A 105 -1.21 25.29 3.46
N LEU A 106 -1.58 24.02 3.60
CA LEU A 106 -0.75 22.98 4.20
C LEU A 106 -0.76 21.75 3.31
N PHE A 107 0.41 21.37 2.81
CA PHE A 107 0.65 20.09 2.17
C PHE A 107 1.29 19.13 3.16
N GLN A 108 0.88 17.88 3.11
CA GLN A 108 1.47 16.78 3.86
C GLN A 108 1.76 15.60 2.92
N GLY A 109 2.94 15.02 3.05
CA GLY A 109 3.34 13.86 2.27
C GLY A 109 4.05 12.79 3.09
N VAL A 110 3.87 11.56 2.67
CA VAL A 110 4.54 10.36 3.17
C VAL A 110 5.14 9.64 1.97
N GLN A 111 6.39 9.24 2.08
CA GLN A 111 7.11 8.60 0.98
C GLN A 111 7.72 7.26 1.40
N GLY A 112 7.61 6.27 0.52
CA GLY A 112 8.22 4.95 0.66
C GLY A 112 7.57 4.08 1.73
N ARG A 113 6.29 4.33 2.05
CA ARG A 113 5.48 3.49 2.92
C ARG A 113 4.71 2.46 2.09
N ARG A 114 4.66 1.23 2.58
CA ARG A 114 3.80 0.18 2.07
C ARG A 114 2.88 -0.32 3.17
N ILE A 115 1.69 -0.76 2.79
CA ILE A 115 0.73 -1.43 3.67
C ILE A 115 0.44 -2.82 3.13
N TYR A 116 0.30 -3.78 4.02
CA TYR A 116 -0.19 -5.11 3.70
C TYR A 116 -1.71 -5.07 3.77
N THR A 117 -2.35 -5.35 2.66
CA THR A 117 -3.80 -5.34 2.52
C THR A 117 -4.28 -6.77 2.37
N GLU A 118 -5.13 -7.21 3.28
CA GLU A 118 -5.73 -8.54 3.28
C GLU A 118 -7.21 -8.44 3.65
N GLY A 119 -7.93 -9.50 3.46
CA GLY A 119 -9.31 -9.61 3.90
C GLY A 119 -10.34 -9.16 2.88
N TRP A 120 -11.40 -8.56 3.36
CA TRP A 120 -12.60 -8.28 2.59
C TRP A 120 -12.31 -7.40 1.37
N GLY A 121 -12.76 -7.90 0.21
CA GLY A 121 -12.62 -7.21 -1.07
C GLY A 121 -11.39 -7.58 -1.89
N LEU A 122 -10.25 -7.91 -1.26
CA LEU A 122 -9.04 -8.37 -1.93
C LEU A 122 -8.93 -9.89 -1.98
N GLU A 123 -9.39 -10.57 -0.94
CA GLU A 123 -9.43 -12.02 -0.91
C GLU A 123 -10.86 -12.48 -1.21
N PRO A 124 -11.11 -13.01 -2.41
CA PRO A 124 -12.44 -13.48 -2.78
C PRO A 124 -12.99 -14.51 -1.78
N PHE A 125 -14.23 -14.29 -1.35
CA PHE A 125 -15.01 -15.17 -0.48
C PHE A 125 -14.42 -15.39 0.93
N ILE A 126 -13.49 -14.55 1.38
CA ILE A 126 -13.07 -14.60 2.77
C ILE A 126 -14.28 -14.32 3.69
N GLN A 127 -14.50 -15.19 4.66
CA GLN A 127 -15.65 -15.11 5.58
C GLN A 127 -17.01 -14.91 4.87
N GLY A 128 -17.15 -15.42 3.65
CA GLY A 128 -18.37 -15.28 2.85
C GLY A 128 -18.55 -13.92 2.15
N ALA A 129 -17.58 -13.02 2.25
CA ALA A 129 -17.66 -11.71 1.58
C ALA A 129 -17.43 -11.83 0.08
N ALA A 130 -18.27 -11.14 -0.70
CA ALA A 130 -18.07 -11.04 -2.13
C ALA A 130 -16.79 -10.25 -2.46
N PRO A 131 -16.06 -10.60 -3.54
CA PRO A 131 -14.96 -9.80 -4.05
C PRO A 131 -15.46 -8.43 -4.55
N THR A 132 -14.57 -7.46 -4.62
CA THR A 132 -14.88 -6.15 -5.20
C THR A 132 -15.22 -6.27 -6.68
N LEU A 133 -16.01 -5.31 -7.20
CA LEU A 133 -16.31 -5.23 -8.63
C LEU A 133 -15.03 -5.08 -9.47
N ASP A 134 -14.04 -4.38 -8.95
CA ASP A 134 -12.76 -4.20 -9.60
C ASP A 134 -12.03 -5.52 -9.75
N TYR A 135 -11.93 -6.31 -8.67
CA TYR A 135 -11.38 -7.66 -8.73
C TYR A 135 -12.10 -8.53 -9.75
N VAL A 136 -13.44 -8.55 -9.70
CA VAL A 136 -14.25 -9.39 -10.61
C VAL A 136 -14.06 -9.02 -12.07
N LYS A 137 -13.95 -7.72 -12.38
CA LYS A 137 -13.76 -7.24 -13.77
C LYS A 137 -12.37 -7.51 -14.31
N ASN A 138 -11.36 -7.36 -13.46
CA ASN A 138 -9.95 -7.36 -13.86
C ASN A 138 -9.20 -8.67 -13.55
N ARG A 139 -9.90 -9.68 -12.97
CA ARG A 139 -9.29 -10.97 -12.66
C ARG A 139 -8.85 -11.73 -13.90
N TRP A 140 -7.91 -12.62 -13.74
CA TRP A 140 -7.53 -13.56 -14.76
C TRP A 140 -8.71 -14.52 -15.09
N THR A 141 -9.07 -14.63 -16.35
CA THR A 141 -10.12 -15.51 -16.89
C THR A 141 -9.62 -16.37 -18.06
N GLY A 142 -8.37 -16.17 -18.46
CA GLY A 142 -7.70 -16.88 -19.54
C GLY A 142 -6.37 -16.22 -19.88
N PRO A 143 -5.52 -16.87 -20.69
CA PRO A 143 -4.21 -16.32 -21.07
C PRO A 143 -4.33 -14.89 -21.62
N GLY A 144 -3.49 -13.99 -21.07
CA GLY A 144 -3.42 -12.59 -21.48
C GLY A 144 -4.51 -11.66 -20.93
N THR A 145 -5.47 -12.17 -20.14
CA THR A 145 -6.57 -11.33 -19.62
C THR A 145 -6.19 -10.51 -18.38
N SER A 146 -5.25 -10.95 -17.58
CA SER A 146 -4.75 -10.21 -16.41
C SER A 146 -3.35 -10.66 -16.00
N ASN A 147 -2.53 -9.68 -15.57
CA ASN A 147 -1.29 -9.89 -14.81
C ASN A 147 -1.34 -9.24 -13.42
N GLU A 148 -2.50 -8.70 -13.04
CA GLU A 148 -2.69 -7.96 -11.80
C GLU A 148 -3.52 -8.74 -10.79
N TYR A 149 -4.68 -9.23 -11.21
CA TYR A 149 -5.58 -10.00 -10.34
C TYR A 149 -5.58 -11.48 -10.73
N PRO A 150 -5.21 -12.38 -9.81
CA PRO A 150 -5.25 -13.82 -10.09
C PRO A 150 -6.68 -14.33 -10.27
N ARG A 151 -6.79 -15.58 -10.71
CA ARG A 151 -8.08 -16.26 -10.80
C ARG A 151 -8.74 -16.34 -9.43
N ILE A 152 -10.05 -16.40 -9.40
CA ILE A 152 -10.83 -16.56 -8.18
C ILE A 152 -10.87 -18.03 -7.77
N TYR A 153 -10.59 -18.30 -6.50
CA TYR A 153 -10.85 -19.55 -5.83
C TYR A 153 -12.05 -19.43 -4.90
N PHE A 154 -12.86 -20.47 -4.90
CA PHE A 154 -13.89 -20.67 -3.88
C PHE A 154 -13.39 -21.72 -2.90
N GLY A 155 -12.86 -21.32 -1.75
CA GLY A 155 -12.33 -22.25 -0.77
C GLY A 155 -11.53 -21.58 0.36
N TRP A 156 -11.28 -22.36 1.41
CA TRP A 156 -10.59 -21.92 2.62
C TRP A 156 -9.06 -21.83 2.45
N GLU A 157 -8.42 -21.19 3.42
CA GLU A 157 -6.96 -21.19 3.55
C GLU A 157 -6.38 -22.61 3.43
N GLY A 158 -5.29 -22.74 2.69
CA GLY A 158 -4.64 -24.03 2.43
C GLY A 158 -4.99 -24.64 1.07
N THR A 159 -6.16 -24.35 0.52
CA THR A 159 -6.54 -24.79 -0.83
C THR A 159 -6.34 -23.69 -1.89
N ASN A 160 -6.25 -22.41 -1.48
CA ASN A 160 -6.03 -21.29 -2.38
C ASN A 160 -4.56 -20.88 -2.39
N PRO A 161 -3.79 -21.20 -3.46
CA PRO A 161 -2.38 -20.87 -3.54
C PRO A 161 -2.10 -19.35 -3.57
N ASN A 162 -3.09 -18.53 -3.96
CA ASN A 162 -2.98 -17.09 -4.08
C ASN A 162 -3.05 -16.35 -2.72
N ARG A 163 -3.39 -17.04 -1.62
CA ARG A 163 -3.48 -16.46 -0.27
C ARG A 163 -2.17 -16.48 0.52
N ARG A 164 -1.10 -16.92 -0.07
CA ARG A 164 0.19 -16.93 0.63
C ARG A 164 0.70 -15.50 0.86
N PRO A 165 1.25 -15.22 2.06
CA PRO A 165 1.87 -13.93 2.32
C PRO A 165 2.89 -13.58 1.24
N SER A 166 2.60 -12.57 0.45
CA SER A 166 3.41 -12.19 -0.70
C SER A 166 3.33 -10.69 -1.01
N THR A 167 4.24 -10.24 -1.85
CA THR A 167 4.27 -8.84 -2.30
C THR A 167 3.03 -8.43 -3.09
N TRP A 168 2.22 -9.38 -3.56
CA TRP A 168 0.95 -9.09 -4.22
C TRP A 168 -0.02 -8.33 -3.29
N PHE A 169 0.02 -8.61 -1.98
CA PHE A 169 -0.79 -7.91 -0.98
C PHE A 169 -0.23 -6.57 -0.54
N LEU A 170 0.97 -6.18 -1.02
CA LEU A 170 1.57 -4.91 -0.66
C LEU A 170 1.11 -3.79 -1.58
N GLN A 171 0.49 -2.77 -0.99
CA GLN A 171 0.11 -1.55 -1.68
C GLN A 171 1.07 -0.41 -1.32
N ASP A 172 1.39 0.44 -2.31
CA ASP A 172 2.10 1.69 -2.04
C ASP A 172 1.15 2.66 -1.33
N ALA A 173 1.54 3.05 -0.13
CA ALA A 173 0.82 4.01 0.71
C ALA A 173 1.53 5.37 0.78
N SER A 174 2.40 5.66 -0.20
CA SER A 174 2.99 6.98 -0.39
C SER A 174 1.92 7.94 -0.89
N PHE A 175 1.92 9.16 -0.38
CA PHE A 175 0.99 10.18 -0.84
C PHE A 175 1.54 11.60 -0.66
N LEU A 176 0.97 12.52 -1.41
CA LEU A 176 1.02 13.96 -1.18
C LEU A 176 -0.41 14.48 -1.23
N ARG A 177 -0.83 15.18 -0.19
CA ARG A 177 -2.17 15.76 -0.13
C ARG A 177 -2.13 17.20 0.33
N LEU A 178 -3.05 18.00 -0.20
CA LEU A 178 -3.41 19.29 0.36
C LEU A 178 -4.29 19.03 1.58
N LYS A 179 -3.77 19.32 2.77
CA LYS A 179 -4.42 19.05 4.05
C LYS A 179 -5.35 20.18 4.48
N ASN A 180 -4.98 21.41 4.11
CA ASN A 180 -5.77 22.58 4.37
C ASN A 180 -5.52 23.63 3.29
N LEU A 181 -6.59 24.31 2.88
CA LEU A 181 -6.55 25.50 2.02
C LEU A 181 -7.53 26.51 2.57
N THR A 182 -7.05 27.71 2.84
CA THR A 182 -7.91 28.84 3.20
C THR A 182 -7.60 30.02 2.31
N ILE A 183 -8.62 30.58 1.70
CA ILE A 183 -8.56 31.81 0.93
C ILE A 183 -9.46 32.83 1.59
N GLY A 184 -8.91 33.95 1.99
CA GLY A 184 -9.63 35.01 2.66
C GLY A 184 -9.52 36.34 1.91
N TYR A 185 -10.50 37.21 2.11
CA TYR A 185 -10.48 38.59 1.67
C TYR A 185 -10.95 39.50 2.77
N THR A 186 -10.14 40.48 3.15
CA THR A 186 -10.45 41.51 4.09
C THR A 186 -10.90 42.76 3.33
N LEU A 187 -12.10 43.21 3.58
CA LEU A 187 -12.64 44.39 2.94
C LEU A 187 -11.83 45.66 3.30
N PRO A 188 -11.59 46.56 2.34
CA PRO A 188 -10.84 47.79 2.60
C PRO A 188 -11.61 48.72 3.52
N GLN A 189 -10.89 49.42 4.40
CA GLN A 189 -11.46 50.32 5.41
C GLN A 189 -12.31 51.45 4.79
N SER A 190 -12.02 51.88 3.57
CA SER A 190 -12.80 52.89 2.85
C SER A 190 -14.25 52.50 2.61
N LEU A 191 -14.56 51.21 2.57
CA LEU A 191 -15.93 50.70 2.46
C LEU A 191 -16.61 50.57 3.85
N LEU A 192 -15.83 50.23 4.88
CA LEU A 192 -16.33 49.87 6.21
C LEU A 192 -16.58 51.14 7.09
N SER A 193 -15.81 52.20 6.89
CA SER A 193 -15.92 53.43 7.67
C SER A 193 -17.32 54.09 7.62
N LYS A 194 -18.00 53.92 6.49
CA LYS A 194 -19.40 54.41 6.34
C LYS A 194 -20.43 53.60 7.13
N MET A 195 -20.04 52.39 7.56
CA MET A 195 -20.93 51.47 8.28
C MET A 195 -20.58 51.32 9.76
N ASN A 196 -19.63 52.11 10.28
CA ASN A 196 -19.08 51.99 11.64
C ASN A 196 -18.60 50.56 11.98
N ILE A 197 -18.06 49.82 10.98
CA ILE A 197 -17.53 48.49 11.16
C ILE A 197 -16.02 48.58 11.06
N GLU A 198 -15.30 47.99 12.01
CA GLU A 198 -13.83 48.02 12.06
C GLU A 198 -13.21 47.07 11.05
N LYS A 199 -13.73 45.83 10.89
CA LYS A 199 -13.17 44.83 10.00
C LYS A 199 -14.21 43.80 9.57
N ILE A 200 -14.25 43.50 8.30
CA ILE A 200 -14.95 42.34 7.73
C ILE A 200 -13.93 41.51 6.92
N ARG A 201 -13.81 40.24 7.24
CA ARG A 201 -13.06 39.25 6.47
C ARG A 201 -13.99 38.13 6.08
N LEU A 202 -14.09 37.88 4.79
CA LEU A 202 -14.76 36.71 4.21
C LEU A 202 -13.70 35.66 3.89
N TYR A 203 -13.99 34.41 4.14
CA TYR A 203 -13.05 33.36 3.81
C TYR A 203 -13.76 32.07 3.40
N PHE A 204 -13.08 31.28 2.61
CA PHE A 204 -13.40 29.90 2.27
C PHE A 204 -12.28 29.02 2.81
N SER A 205 -12.62 27.90 3.47
CA SER A 205 -11.68 26.93 3.98
C SER A 205 -12.12 25.52 3.61
N GLY A 206 -11.16 24.68 3.24
CA GLY A 206 -11.37 23.25 2.94
C GLY A 206 -10.19 22.44 3.44
N ASP A 207 -10.49 21.17 3.84
CA ASP A 207 -9.55 20.15 4.33
C ASP A 207 -9.52 18.96 3.38
#